data_813a5205ba9e5be1d341fc7fd481e8d2
#
_entry.id   813a5205ba9e5be1d341fc7fd481e8d2
#
_cell.length_a   1.000
_cell.length_b   1.000
_cell.length_c   1.000
_cell.angle_alpha   90.00
_cell.angle_beta   90.00
_cell.angle_gamma   90.00
#
_symmetry.space_group_name_H-M   'P 1'
#
loop_
_entity.id
_entity.type
_entity.pdbx_description
1 polymer ?
#
loop_
_entity_poly.entity_id
_entity_poly.type
_entity_poly.pdbx_seq_one_letter_code
_entity_poly.pdbx_strand_id
1 'polypeptide(L)'
;VDTTLKIIERIEERVARDKYVSTGELNNILKEEIAALLSENNTQDNDNWELPETGNPYVILVVGVNGVGKTTTIGKLAHQFKQAGKSVYLGAADTFRAAAVEQICIWGERVGVPVVKQQMGSDPASVAFDTLSSAKANGADVVIIDTAGRLHNKIGLMNELKKIKDVMKKVMPEAPNEVLLVLDGSTGQNAFEQAKQFSAVTNITALAITKLDGTAKGGVVIGISDQLKVPVKYIGLGEGMEDLQLFNRKHFVDSLFNE
;
A
#
# COMPACT_ATOMS: atom_id res chain seq x y z
N VAL A 1 6.09 6.04 20.26
CA VAL A 1 6.72 5.84 21.59
C VAL A 1 7.00 4.36 21.78
N ASP A 2 6.01 3.48 21.68
CA ASP A 2 6.16 2.04 21.97
C ASP A 2 7.23 1.36 21.08
N THR A 3 7.23 1.59 19.78
CA THR A 3 8.24 1.05 18.85
C THR A 3 9.64 1.56 19.18
N THR A 4 9.79 2.82 19.57
CA THR A 4 11.08 3.39 19.97
C THR A 4 11.60 2.73 21.24
N LEU A 5 10.74 2.53 22.24
CA LEU A 5 11.12 1.83 23.48
C LEU A 5 11.53 0.39 23.20
N LYS A 6 10.79 -0.32 22.34
CA LYS A 6 11.12 -1.69 21.91
C LYS A 6 12.49 -1.78 21.24
N ILE A 7 12.85 -0.81 20.39
CA ILE A 7 14.18 -0.77 19.77
C ILE A 7 15.25 -0.50 20.82
N ILE A 8 15.02 0.44 21.74
CA ILE A 8 15.97 0.76 22.83
C ILE A 8 16.22 -0.48 23.71
N GLU A 9 15.18 -1.16 24.16
CA GLU A 9 15.29 -2.38 24.97
C GLU A 9 16.12 -3.46 24.24
N ARG A 10 15.88 -3.71 22.97
CA ARG A 10 16.66 -4.67 22.17
C ARG A 10 18.13 -4.27 22.06
N ILE A 11 18.41 -2.98 21.89
CA ILE A 11 19.79 -2.47 21.86
C ILE A 11 20.47 -2.64 23.22
N GLU A 12 19.79 -2.30 24.30
CA GLU A 12 20.33 -2.45 25.68
C GLU A 12 20.64 -3.91 25.98
N GLU A 13 19.75 -4.85 25.69
CA GLU A 13 19.97 -6.28 25.86
C GLU A 13 21.20 -6.76 25.06
N ARG A 14 21.33 -6.30 23.83
CA ARG A 14 22.42 -6.68 22.94
C ARG A 14 23.74 -6.08 23.39
N VAL A 15 23.77 -4.81 23.79
CA VAL A 15 24.95 -4.14 24.37
C VAL A 15 25.40 -4.83 25.67
N ALA A 16 24.48 -5.21 26.54
CA ALA A 16 24.80 -5.94 27.75
C ALA A 16 25.42 -7.31 27.49
N ARG A 17 24.96 -8.02 26.47
CA ARG A 17 25.46 -9.32 26.05
C ARG A 17 26.84 -9.24 25.38
N ASP A 18 27.01 -8.30 24.47
CA ASP A 18 28.14 -8.28 23.52
C ASP A 18 29.27 -7.32 23.97
N LYS A 19 29.09 -6.58 25.10
CA LYS A 19 30.05 -5.67 25.75
C LYS A 19 30.68 -4.60 24.85
N TYR A 20 29.86 -3.72 24.33
CA TYR A 20 30.26 -2.70 23.34
C TYR A 20 31.09 -1.55 23.88
N VAL A 21 31.90 -0.98 22.97
CA VAL A 21 32.92 0.02 23.30
C VAL A 21 32.93 1.22 22.34
N SER A 22 32.30 1.15 21.17
CA SER A 22 32.36 2.23 20.18
C SER A 22 31.00 2.68 19.64
N THR A 23 30.89 3.96 19.24
CA THR A 23 29.69 4.55 18.59
C THR A 23 29.40 3.93 17.23
N GLY A 24 30.43 3.49 16.49
CA GLY A 24 30.27 2.85 15.19
C GLY A 24 29.60 1.47 15.32
N GLU A 25 29.96 0.71 16.34
CA GLU A 25 29.34 -0.57 16.65
C GLU A 25 27.88 -0.39 17.06
N LEU A 26 27.57 0.65 17.87
CA LEU A 26 26.19 0.97 18.25
C LEU A 26 25.31 1.30 17.05
N ASN A 27 25.83 2.08 16.09
CA ASN A 27 25.11 2.37 14.84
C ASN A 27 24.82 1.11 14.01
N ASN A 28 25.75 0.17 13.95
CA ASN A 28 25.53 -1.09 13.25
C ASN A 28 24.45 -1.92 13.92
N ILE A 29 24.45 -1.98 15.27
CA ILE A 29 23.39 -2.67 16.01
C ILE A 29 22.04 -2.02 15.76
N LEU A 30 21.96 -0.71 15.82
CA LEU A 30 20.71 0.01 15.56
C LEU A 30 20.16 -0.32 14.17
N LYS A 31 21.01 -0.35 13.13
CA LYS A 31 20.64 -0.78 11.79
C LYS A 31 20.10 -2.21 11.78
N GLU A 32 20.80 -3.14 12.41
CA GLU A 32 20.41 -4.55 12.45
C GLU A 32 19.10 -4.76 13.21
N GLU A 33 18.90 -4.09 14.36
CA GLU A 33 17.65 -4.21 15.11
C GLU A 33 16.45 -3.60 14.38
N ILE A 34 16.63 -2.47 13.67
CA ILE A 34 15.59 -1.92 12.81
C ILE A 34 15.27 -2.87 11.65
N ALA A 35 16.29 -3.44 11.00
CA ALA A 35 16.09 -4.42 9.93
C ALA A 35 15.39 -5.68 10.44
N ALA A 36 15.77 -6.18 11.63
CA ALA A 36 15.12 -7.31 12.27
C ALA A 36 13.65 -7.03 12.60
N LEU A 37 13.33 -5.85 13.16
CA LEU A 37 11.97 -5.44 13.46
C LEU A 37 11.09 -5.35 12.20
N LEU A 38 11.62 -4.79 11.12
CA LEU A 38 10.93 -4.73 9.84
C LEU A 38 10.74 -6.13 9.22
N SER A 39 11.67 -7.08 9.48
CA SER A 39 11.58 -8.44 8.97
C SER A 39 10.49 -9.28 9.63
N GLU A 40 10.09 -8.95 10.85
CA GLU A 40 9.01 -9.65 11.55
C GLU A 40 7.67 -9.62 10.76
N ASN A 41 7.47 -8.58 9.95
CA ASN A 41 6.24 -8.37 9.17
C ASN A 41 6.46 -8.46 7.66
N ASN A 42 7.69 -8.34 7.19
CA ASN A 42 8.09 -8.45 5.79
C ASN A 42 9.00 -9.69 5.64
N THR A 43 8.40 -10.83 5.40
CA THR A 43 9.14 -12.11 5.29
C THR A 43 9.93 -12.24 3.98
N GLN A 44 9.61 -11.44 2.97
CA GLN A 44 10.32 -11.39 1.69
C GLN A 44 10.57 -9.93 1.29
N ASP A 45 11.80 -9.63 0.87
CA ASP A 45 12.09 -8.38 0.17
C ASP A 45 11.52 -8.50 -1.25
N ASN A 46 10.68 -7.56 -1.65
CA ASN A 46 10.15 -7.49 -3.00
C ASN A 46 11.16 -6.74 -3.87
N ASP A 47 11.94 -7.48 -4.66
CA ASP A 47 12.97 -6.88 -5.53
C ASP A 47 12.49 -6.72 -6.98
N ASN A 48 11.30 -7.23 -7.31
CA ASN A 48 10.75 -7.16 -8.66
C ASN A 48 9.21 -7.02 -8.64
N TRP A 49 8.65 -6.64 -9.79
CA TRP A 49 7.21 -6.48 -10.03
C TRP A 49 6.55 -7.78 -10.49
N GLU A 50 7.08 -8.93 -10.05
CA GLU A 50 6.49 -10.22 -10.35
C GLU A 50 5.21 -10.46 -9.54
N LEU A 51 4.32 -11.19 -10.15
CA LEU A 51 3.04 -11.58 -9.57
C LEU A 51 2.95 -13.10 -9.51
N PRO A 52 2.22 -13.67 -8.55
CA PRO A 52 1.95 -15.09 -8.53
C PRO A 52 1.24 -15.53 -9.84
N GLU A 53 1.72 -16.60 -10.45
CA GLU A 53 1.05 -17.20 -11.61
C GLU A 53 -0.21 -17.96 -11.14
N THR A 54 -1.37 -17.31 -11.27
CA THR A 54 -2.65 -17.88 -10.82
C THR A 54 -3.59 -18.24 -11.97
N GLY A 55 -3.22 -17.92 -13.21
CA GLY A 55 -4.10 -18.03 -14.38
C GLY A 55 -5.31 -17.08 -14.37
N ASN A 56 -5.42 -16.23 -13.36
CA ASN A 56 -6.42 -15.19 -13.19
C ASN A 56 -5.71 -13.86 -12.90
N PRO A 57 -6.35 -12.69 -13.17
CA PRO A 57 -5.80 -11.41 -12.79
C PRO A 57 -5.48 -11.31 -11.30
N TYR A 58 -4.34 -10.72 -10.95
CA TYR A 58 -4.03 -10.33 -9.57
C TYR A 58 -4.81 -9.07 -9.22
N VAL A 59 -5.67 -9.13 -8.20
CA VAL A 59 -6.60 -8.05 -7.86
C VAL A 59 -6.14 -7.29 -6.63
N ILE A 60 -5.89 -5.99 -6.80
CA ILE A 60 -5.51 -5.05 -5.74
C ILE A 60 -6.69 -4.12 -5.45
N LEU A 61 -7.25 -4.21 -4.25
CA LEU A 61 -8.25 -3.27 -3.74
C LEU A 61 -7.55 -2.18 -2.94
N VAL A 62 -7.57 -0.94 -3.43
CA VAL A 62 -6.86 0.19 -2.82
C VAL A 62 -7.78 0.94 -1.88
N VAL A 63 -7.40 1.05 -0.61
CA VAL A 63 -8.14 1.74 0.44
C VAL A 63 -7.29 2.82 1.13
N GLY A 64 -7.92 3.76 1.82
CA GLY A 64 -7.24 4.87 2.50
C GLY A 64 -8.12 6.12 2.52
N VAL A 65 -7.82 7.09 3.38
CA VAL A 65 -8.59 8.35 3.45
C VAL A 65 -8.36 9.20 2.18
N ASN A 66 -9.20 10.22 2.00
CA ASN A 66 -9.01 11.17 0.90
C ASN A 66 -7.73 12.01 1.13
N GLY A 67 -7.00 12.30 0.07
CA GLY A 67 -5.80 13.14 0.10
C GLY A 67 -4.48 12.42 0.44
N VAL A 68 -4.50 11.13 0.79
CA VAL A 68 -3.26 10.35 1.04
C VAL A 68 -2.52 9.94 -0.23
N GLY A 69 -3.08 10.19 -1.40
CA GLY A 69 -2.45 9.82 -2.67
C GLY A 69 -2.90 8.49 -3.26
N LYS A 70 -4.09 7.95 -2.90
CA LYS A 70 -4.61 6.68 -3.47
C LYS A 70 -4.58 6.66 -5.00
N THR A 71 -5.27 7.60 -5.64
CA THR A 71 -5.41 7.66 -7.09
C THR A 71 -4.06 7.81 -7.79
N THR A 72 -3.16 8.63 -7.22
CA THR A 72 -1.77 8.77 -7.69
C THR A 72 -1.00 7.46 -7.54
N THR A 73 -1.13 6.78 -6.40
CA THR A 73 -0.51 5.47 -6.17
C THR A 73 -1.00 4.43 -7.17
N ILE A 74 -2.31 4.40 -7.44
CA ILE A 74 -2.91 3.51 -8.46
C ILE A 74 -2.31 3.76 -9.84
N GLY A 75 -2.20 5.03 -10.25
CA GLY A 75 -1.60 5.39 -11.53
C GLY A 75 -0.14 4.96 -11.64
N LYS A 76 0.64 5.17 -10.58
CA LYS A 76 2.06 4.75 -10.51
C LYS A 76 2.19 3.21 -10.49
N LEU A 77 1.35 2.51 -9.74
CA LEU A 77 1.32 1.05 -9.76
C LEU A 77 1.01 0.50 -11.16
N ALA A 78 0.00 1.06 -11.81
CA ALA A 78 -0.36 0.69 -13.18
C ALA A 78 0.81 0.91 -14.16
N HIS A 79 1.54 2.03 -14.00
CA HIS A 79 2.74 2.31 -14.78
C HIS A 79 3.83 1.28 -14.56
N GLN A 80 4.18 0.99 -13.30
CA GLN A 80 5.23 0.03 -12.96
C GLN A 80 4.90 -1.40 -13.44
N PHE A 81 3.67 -1.88 -13.24
CA PHE A 81 3.25 -3.18 -13.75
C PHE A 81 3.30 -3.24 -15.28
N LYS A 82 2.88 -2.16 -15.96
CA LYS A 82 2.97 -2.08 -17.41
C LYS A 82 4.42 -2.10 -17.90
N GLN A 83 5.32 -1.40 -17.24
CA GLN A 83 6.77 -1.45 -17.53
C GLN A 83 7.35 -2.85 -17.34
N ALA A 84 6.83 -3.60 -16.36
CA ALA A 84 7.16 -5.01 -16.15
C ALA A 84 6.48 -5.96 -17.16
N GLY A 85 5.85 -5.44 -18.21
CA GLY A 85 5.23 -6.23 -19.28
C GLY A 85 3.85 -6.82 -18.91
N LYS A 86 3.21 -6.34 -17.83
CA LYS A 86 1.90 -6.82 -17.39
C LYS A 86 0.76 -6.00 -18.03
N SER A 87 -0.32 -6.66 -18.39
CA SER A 87 -1.58 -6.04 -18.80
C SER A 87 -2.40 -5.63 -17.57
N VAL A 88 -2.78 -4.35 -17.49
CA VAL A 88 -3.42 -3.76 -16.29
C VAL A 88 -4.79 -3.20 -16.63
N TYR A 89 -5.77 -3.40 -15.73
CA TYR A 89 -7.10 -2.80 -15.76
C TYR A 89 -7.32 -1.97 -14.50
N LEU A 90 -7.91 -0.78 -14.65
CA LEU A 90 -8.26 0.10 -13.54
C LEU A 90 -9.79 0.16 -13.37
N GLY A 91 -10.25 0.15 -12.11
CA GLY A 91 -11.66 0.33 -11.75
C GLY A 91 -11.88 1.59 -10.93
N ALA A 92 -12.73 2.51 -11.43
CA ALA A 92 -13.05 3.77 -10.78
C ALA A 92 -14.25 3.60 -9.83
N ALA A 93 -14.04 2.94 -8.66
CA ALA A 93 -15.14 2.66 -7.73
C ALA A 93 -15.36 3.75 -6.65
N ASP A 94 -14.63 4.86 -6.64
CA ASP A 94 -15.00 6.08 -5.89
C ASP A 94 -16.05 6.89 -6.67
N THR A 95 -17.22 6.28 -6.90
CA THR A 95 -18.27 6.77 -7.82
C THR A 95 -18.97 8.05 -7.36
N PHE A 96 -18.81 8.44 -6.11
CA PHE A 96 -19.46 9.62 -5.55
C PHE A 96 -18.59 10.90 -5.64
N ARG A 97 -17.36 10.77 -6.14
CA ARG A 97 -16.44 11.90 -6.31
C ARG A 97 -16.04 12.02 -7.78
N ALA A 98 -16.66 13.00 -8.47
CA ALA A 98 -16.38 13.24 -9.89
C ALA A 98 -14.89 13.43 -10.17
N ALA A 99 -14.20 14.23 -9.34
CA ALA A 99 -12.77 14.48 -9.46
C ALA A 99 -11.93 13.19 -9.28
N ALA A 100 -12.37 12.22 -8.48
CA ALA A 100 -11.65 10.96 -8.32
C ALA A 100 -11.78 10.09 -9.57
N VAL A 101 -12.99 9.99 -10.12
CA VAL A 101 -13.25 9.27 -11.38
C VAL A 101 -12.49 9.91 -12.54
N GLU A 102 -12.49 11.23 -12.65
CA GLU A 102 -11.73 11.96 -13.66
C GLU A 102 -10.23 11.71 -13.55
N GLN A 103 -9.68 11.79 -12.33
CA GLN A 103 -8.26 11.55 -12.06
C GLN A 103 -7.82 10.14 -12.47
N ILE A 104 -8.61 9.12 -12.16
CA ILE A 104 -8.29 7.73 -12.55
C ILE A 104 -8.30 7.59 -14.09
N CYS A 105 -9.24 8.26 -14.78
CA CYS A 105 -9.27 8.27 -16.24
C CYS A 105 -8.02 8.94 -16.82
N ILE A 106 -7.60 10.09 -16.29
CA ILE A 106 -6.36 10.77 -16.71
C ILE A 106 -5.13 9.86 -16.52
N TRP A 107 -5.05 9.14 -15.39
CA TRP A 107 -3.99 8.17 -15.17
C TRP A 107 -4.06 7.01 -16.17
N GLY A 108 -5.25 6.48 -16.44
CA GLY A 108 -5.45 5.43 -17.43
C GLY A 108 -4.97 5.84 -18.82
N GLU A 109 -5.32 7.06 -19.28
CA GLU A 109 -4.87 7.63 -20.54
C GLU A 109 -3.33 7.82 -20.55
N ARG A 110 -2.78 8.43 -19.50
CA ARG A 110 -1.33 8.69 -19.40
C ARG A 110 -0.50 7.42 -19.43
N VAL A 111 -0.94 6.38 -18.72
CA VAL A 111 -0.28 5.08 -18.68
C VAL A 111 -0.63 4.22 -19.90
N GLY A 112 -1.74 4.49 -20.56
CA GLY A 112 -2.27 3.71 -21.68
C GLY A 112 -2.80 2.35 -21.22
N VAL A 113 -3.66 2.37 -20.19
CA VAL A 113 -4.37 1.20 -19.66
C VAL A 113 -5.88 1.47 -19.60
N PRO A 114 -6.74 0.46 -19.81
CA PRO A 114 -8.19 0.62 -19.75
C PRO A 114 -8.67 0.96 -18.35
N VAL A 115 -9.66 1.86 -18.28
CA VAL A 115 -10.37 2.24 -17.07
C VAL A 115 -11.83 1.87 -17.21
N VAL A 116 -12.34 1.06 -16.28
CA VAL A 116 -13.75 0.73 -16.17
C VAL A 116 -14.40 1.70 -15.19
N LYS A 117 -15.42 2.40 -15.65
CA LYS A 117 -16.21 3.36 -14.88
C LYS A 117 -17.68 3.24 -15.20
N GLN A 118 -18.53 3.70 -14.31
CA GLN A 118 -19.98 3.83 -14.54
C GLN A 118 -20.42 5.28 -14.30
N GLN A 119 -21.71 5.53 -14.37
CA GLN A 119 -22.28 6.85 -14.08
C GLN A 119 -21.99 7.26 -12.65
N MET A 120 -21.90 8.57 -12.42
CA MET A 120 -21.76 9.13 -11.07
C MET A 120 -22.86 8.63 -10.13
N GLY A 121 -22.46 8.23 -8.92
CA GLY A 121 -23.38 7.69 -7.93
C GLY A 121 -23.77 6.22 -8.13
N SER A 122 -23.24 5.54 -9.15
CA SER A 122 -23.42 4.10 -9.30
C SER A 122 -22.85 3.34 -8.10
N ASP A 123 -23.33 2.12 -7.88
CA ASP A 123 -22.83 1.26 -6.82
C ASP A 123 -21.33 0.91 -7.05
N PRO A 124 -20.42 1.23 -6.11
CA PRO A 124 -19.02 0.86 -6.23
C PRO A 124 -18.77 -0.63 -6.50
N ALA A 125 -19.62 -1.50 -5.94
CA ALA A 125 -19.51 -2.94 -6.15
C ALA A 125 -19.82 -3.34 -7.60
N SER A 126 -20.71 -2.63 -8.31
CA SER A 126 -20.97 -2.89 -9.72
C SER A 126 -19.79 -2.51 -10.61
N VAL A 127 -19.08 -1.40 -10.28
CA VAL A 127 -17.85 -1.04 -10.98
C VAL A 127 -16.77 -2.10 -10.79
N ALA A 128 -16.60 -2.59 -9.56
CA ALA A 128 -15.65 -3.66 -9.27
C ALA A 128 -15.97 -4.95 -10.05
N PHE A 129 -17.26 -5.33 -10.08
CA PHE A 129 -17.72 -6.49 -10.85
C PHE A 129 -17.40 -6.36 -12.35
N ASP A 130 -17.77 -5.24 -12.94
CA ASP A 130 -17.54 -5.00 -14.38
C ASP A 130 -16.04 -4.97 -14.70
N THR A 131 -15.24 -4.36 -13.82
CA THR A 131 -13.78 -4.30 -14.00
C THR A 131 -13.16 -5.70 -13.98
N LEU A 132 -13.50 -6.53 -12.99
CA LEU A 132 -12.99 -7.89 -12.90
C LEU A 132 -13.46 -8.75 -14.05
N SER A 133 -14.73 -8.64 -14.42
CA SER A 133 -15.32 -9.40 -15.55
C SER A 133 -14.64 -9.06 -16.86
N SER A 134 -14.44 -7.76 -17.12
CA SER A 134 -13.73 -7.28 -18.32
C SER A 134 -12.27 -7.72 -18.35
N ALA A 135 -11.56 -7.56 -17.23
CA ALA A 135 -10.16 -7.94 -17.10
C ALA A 135 -9.96 -9.44 -17.32
N LYS A 136 -10.81 -10.27 -16.71
CA LYS A 136 -10.76 -11.73 -16.85
C LYS A 136 -11.06 -12.15 -18.31
N ALA A 137 -12.06 -11.56 -18.94
CA ALA A 137 -12.43 -11.86 -20.34
C ALA A 137 -11.32 -11.50 -21.33
N ASN A 138 -10.50 -10.49 -21.02
CA ASN A 138 -9.39 -10.03 -21.85
C ASN A 138 -8.02 -10.59 -21.43
N GLY A 139 -7.97 -11.52 -20.49
CA GLY A 139 -6.71 -12.13 -20.05
C GLY A 139 -5.74 -11.14 -19.41
N ALA A 140 -6.25 -10.16 -18.67
CA ALA A 140 -5.41 -9.19 -17.97
C ALA A 140 -4.62 -9.85 -16.84
N ASP A 141 -3.42 -9.31 -16.53
CA ASP A 141 -2.57 -9.80 -15.45
C ASP A 141 -2.91 -9.14 -14.10
N VAL A 142 -3.31 -7.85 -14.12
CA VAL A 142 -3.53 -7.05 -12.92
C VAL A 142 -4.82 -6.25 -13.02
N VAL A 143 -5.56 -6.22 -11.91
CA VAL A 143 -6.70 -5.32 -11.71
C VAL A 143 -6.45 -4.46 -10.48
N ILE A 144 -6.60 -3.14 -10.60
CA ILE A 144 -6.45 -2.20 -9.49
C ILE A 144 -7.75 -1.42 -9.35
N ILE A 145 -8.40 -1.51 -8.17
CA ILE A 145 -9.69 -0.86 -7.89
C ILE A 145 -9.49 0.29 -6.91
N ASP A 146 -9.84 1.51 -7.32
CA ASP A 146 -9.94 2.67 -6.42
C ASP A 146 -11.22 2.58 -5.58
N THR A 147 -11.17 3.05 -4.34
CA THR A 147 -12.32 3.07 -3.43
C THR A 147 -12.48 4.44 -2.77
N ALA A 148 -13.69 4.71 -2.27
CA ALA A 148 -13.95 5.89 -1.46
C ALA A 148 -13.14 5.88 -0.16
N GLY A 149 -12.73 7.07 0.30
CA GLY A 149 -11.94 7.26 1.52
C GLY A 149 -12.71 7.91 2.69
N ARG A 150 -14.00 7.57 2.86
CA ARG A 150 -14.90 8.24 3.82
C ARG A 150 -14.82 7.65 5.23
N LEU A 151 -13.68 7.73 5.87
CA LEU A 151 -13.43 7.12 7.17
C LEU A 151 -14.31 7.70 8.31
N HIS A 152 -14.81 8.92 8.16
CA HIS A 152 -15.75 9.53 9.12
C HIS A 152 -17.09 8.76 9.24
N ASN A 153 -17.48 8.01 8.21
CA ASN A 153 -18.61 7.09 8.23
C ASN A 153 -18.12 5.64 8.19
N LYS A 154 -17.58 5.16 9.30
CA LYS A 154 -16.97 3.81 9.41
C LYS A 154 -17.92 2.69 9.03
N ILE A 155 -19.19 2.75 9.49
CA ILE A 155 -20.18 1.71 9.21
C ILE A 155 -20.50 1.67 7.71
N GLY A 156 -20.73 2.84 7.10
CA GLY A 156 -20.98 2.92 5.66
C GLY A 156 -19.79 2.41 4.83
N LEU A 157 -18.57 2.80 5.18
CA LEU A 157 -17.35 2.35 4.53
C LEU A 157 -17.15 0.83 4.69
N MET A 158 -17.38 0.29 5.89
CA MET A 158 -17.29 -1.16 6.13
C MET A 158 -18.27 -1.95 5.26
N ASN A 159 -19.52 -1.50 5.19
CA ASN A 159 -20.54 -2.14 4.37
C ASN A 159 -20.22 -2.07 2.88
N GLU A 160 -19.72 -0.91 2.41
CA GLU A 160 -19.29 -0.71 1.03
C GLU A 160 -18.12 -1.62 0.66
N LEU A 161 -17.04 -1.63 1.45
CA LEU A 161 -15.88 -2.48 1.22
C LEU A 161 -16.21 -3.97 1.30
N LYS A 162 -17.08 -4.36 2.24
CA LYS A 162 -17.57 -5.73 2.32
C LYS A 162 -18.34 -6.11 1.04
N LYS A 163 -19.27 -5.26 0.59
CA LYS A 163 -20.05 -5.49 -0.63
C LYS A 163 -19.15 -5.62 -1.86
N ILE A 164 -18.15 -4.74 -2.00
CA ILE A 164 -17.16 -4.81 -3.08
C ILE A 164 -16.46 -6.18 -3.06
N LYS A 165 -15.93 -6.60 -1.92
CA LYS A 165 -15.25 -7.91 -1.76
C LYS A 165 -16.17 -9.09 -2.06
N ASP A 166 -17.41 -9.06 -1.56
CA ASP A 166 -18.37 -10.14 -1.78
C ASP A 166 -18.73 -10.28 -3.27
N VAL A 167 -18.80 -9.16 -3.99
CA VAL A 167 -19.07 -9.15 -5.43
C VAL A 167 -17.84 -9.61 -6.23
N MET A 168 -16.63 -9.20 -5.84
CA MET A 168 -15.39 -9.68 -6.46
C MET A 168 -15.28 -11.20 -6.39
N LYS A 169 -15.59 -11.80 -5.23
CA LYS A 169 -15.57 -13.26 -5.02
C LYS A 169 -16.53 -14.03 -5.92
N LYS A 170 -17.61 -13.40 -6.40
CA LYS A 170 -18.51 -14.03 -7.38
C LYS A 170 -17.88 -14.17 -8.75
N VAL A 171 -16.92 -13.30 -9.12
CA VAL A 171 -16.17 -13.36 -10.37
C VAL A 171 -14.94 -14.25 -10.22
N MET A 172 -14.24 -14.07 -9.08
CA MET A 172 -13.00 -14.76 -8.73
C MET A 172 -12.99 -15.05 -7.23
N PRO A 173 -13.10 -16.30 -6.78
CA PRO A 173 -13.24 -16.66 -5.37
C PRO A 173 -12.10 -16.16 -4.47
N GLU A 174 -10.89 -16.03 -5.00
CA GLU A 174 -9.69 -15.53 -4.32
C GLU A 174 -9.57 -14.00 -4.28
N ALA A 175 -10.41 -13.27 -5.01
CA ALA A 175 -10.35 -11.80 -5.04
C ALA A 175 -10.97 -11.14 -3.80
N PRO A 176 -10.39 -10.00 -3.36
CA PRO A 176 -9.13 -9.42 -3.81
C PRO A 176 -7.92 -10.20 -3.26
N ASN A 177 -6.86 -10.33 -4.07
CA ASN A 177 -5.59 -10.95 -3.65
C ASN A 177 -4.85 -10.04 -2.67
N GLU A 178 -5.01 -8.72 -2.82
CA GLU A 178 -4.37 -7.72 -1.99
C GLU A 178 -5.37 -6.61 -1.61
N VAL A 179 -5.41 -6.25 -0.33
CA VAL A 179 -6.07 -5.04 0.17
C VAL A 179 -4.97 -4.09 0.59
N LEU A 180 -4.69 -3.12 -0.28
CA LEU A 180 -3.60 -2.16 -0.14
C LEU A 180 -4.09 -0.91 0.58
N LEU A 181 -3.62 -0.67 1.80
CA LEU A 181 -3.85 0.58 2.52
C LEU A 181 -2.79 1.61 2.15
N VAL A 182 -3.24 2.74 1.61
CA VAL A 182 -2.38 3.90 1.31
C VAL A 182 -2.41 4.88 2.48
N LEU A 183 -1.24 5.24 2.98
CA LEU A 183 -1.02 6.16 4.09
C LEU A 183 -0.09 7.28 3.68
N ASP A 184 -0.35 8.49 4.17
CA ASP A 184 0.50 9.66 4.00
C ASP A 184 1.57 9.68 5.10
N GLY A 185 2.83 9.41 4.76
CA GLY A 185 3.96 9.38 5.68
C GLY A 185 4.27 10.73 6.32
N SER A 186 3.87 11.85 5.70
CA SER A 186 4.09 13.19 6.24
C SER A 186 3.19 13.52 7.43
N THR A 187 2.11 12.77 7.65
CA THR A 187 1.12 13.02 8.71
C THR A 187 1.47 12.38 10.05
N GLY A 188 2.56 11.61 10.14
CA GLY A 188 3.07 11.04 11.38
C GLY A 188 2.01 10.26 12.16
N GLN A 189 1.66 10.71 13.36
CA GLN A 189 0.71 10.03 14.25
C GLN A 189 -0.68 9.84 13.63
N ASN A 190 -1.13 10.74 12.76
CA ASN A 190 -2.42 10.61 12.07
C ASN A 190 -2.44 9.39 11.14
N ALA A 191 -1.32 9.05 10.50
CA ALA A 191 -1.22 7.85 9.67
C ALA A 191 -1.46 6.58 10.52
N PHE A 192 -0.96 6.52 11.75
CA PHE A 192 -1.23 5.40 12.67
C PHE A 192 -2.71 5.26 13.01
N GLU A 193 -3.36 6.37 13.36
CA GLU A 193 -4.79 6.34 13.70
C GLU A 193 -5.65 5.92 12.50
N GLN A 194 -5.33 6.40 11.30
CA GLN A 194 -5.97 5.97 10.06
C GLN A 194 -5.78 4.47 9.83
N ALA A 195 -4.56 3.99 10.01
CA ALA A 195 -4.21 2.58 9.83
C ALA A 195 -5.00 1.67 10.77
N LYS A 196 -5.07 1.99 12.08
CA LYS A 196 -5.90 1.28 13.05
C LYS A 196 -7.38 1.27 12.67
N GLN A 197 -7.89 2.42 12.23
CA GLN A 197 -9.30 2.54 11.86
C GLN A 197 -9.64 1.72 10.62
N PHE A 198 -8.77 1.68 9.60
CA PHE A 198 -8.96 0.83 8.43
C PHE A 198 -8.82 -0.65 8.76
N SER A 199 -7.88 -1.04 9.62
CA SER A 199 -7.73 -2.44 10.07
C SER A 199 -8.96 -2.94 10.84
N ALA A 200 -9.68 -2.05 11.53
CA ALA A 200 -10.94 -2.38 12.16
C ALA A 200 -12.12 -2.52 11.18
N VAL A 201 -11.99 -1.92 9.98
CA VAL A 201 -13.03 -1.93 8.94
C VAL A 201 -12.84 -3.08 7.95
N THR A 202 -11.60 -3.40 7.60
CA THR A 202 -11.28 -4.43 6.61
C THR A 202 -9.92 -5.06 6.90
N ASN A 203 -9.76 -6.33 6.46
CA ASN A 203 -8.46 -7.01 6.57
C ASN A 203 -7.49 -6.38 5.56
N ILE A 204 -6.49 -5.63 6.05
CA ILE A 204 -5.41 -5.04 5.27
C ILE A 204 -4.32 -6.09 5.09
N THR A 205 -3.81 -6.26 3.87
CA THR A 205 -2.77 -7.26 3.55
C THR A 205 -1.44 -6.64 3.15
N ALA A 206 -1.45 -5.37 2.73
CA ALA A 206 -0.25 -4.63 2.36
C ALA A 206 -0.40 -3.12 2.63
N LEU A 207 0.73 -2.44 2.79
CA LEU A 207 0.80 -0.99 3.00
C LEU A 207 1.56 -0.32 1.85
N ALA A 208 1.06 0.85 1.44
CA ALA A 208 1.80 1.83 0.64
C ALA A 208 1.96 3.11 1.45
N ILE A 209 3.18 3.58 1.65
CA ILE A 209 3.46 4.79 2.41
C ILE A 209 3.97 5.85 1.44
N THR A 210 3.20 6.92 1.27
CA THR A 210 3.46 8.01 0.32
C THR A 210 4.13 9.22 0.98
N LYS A 211 4.63 10.15 0.19
CA LYS A 211 5.19 11.44 0.60
C LYS A 211 6.37 11.31 1.57
N LEU A 212 7.20 10.32 1.35
CA LEU A 212 8.40 10.13 2.17
C LEU A 212 9.55 11.07 1.79
N ASP A 213 9.48 11.80 0.69
CA ASP A 213 10.46 12.76 0.20
C ASP A 213 10.55 14.05 1.03
N GLY A 214 9.56 14.38 1.84
CA GLY A 214 9.43 15.62 2.61
C GLY A 214 9.68 15.55 4.13
N THR A 215 10.01 14.38 4.72
CA THR A 215 9.96 14.20 6.19
C THR A 215 11.21 13.53 6.78
N ALA A 216 11.36 13.59 8.12
CA ALA A 216 12.29 12.76 8.91
C ALA A 216 11.78 11.29 9.06
N LYS A 217 11.66 10.63 8.12
CA LYS A 217 10.93 9.74 7.22
C LYS A 217 10.88 8.28 7.63
N GLY A 218 11.93 7.74 8.22
CA GLY A 218 12.01 6.33 8.52
C GLY A 218 11.17 5.90 9.73
N GLY A 219 11.05 6.74 10.73
CA GLY A 219 10.35 6.41 11.97
C GLY A 219 8.89 6.06 11.76
N VAL A 220 8.19 6.72 10.82
CA VAL A 220 6.78 6.44 10.53
C VAL A 220 6.61 5.06 9.88
N VAL A 221 7.48 4.70 8.95
CA VAL A 221 7.46 3.39 8.27
C VAL A 221 7.69 2.26 9.26
N ILE A 222 8.74 2.39 10.09
CA ILE A 222 9.08 1.41 11.13
C ILE A 222 7.91 1.25 12.12
N GLY A 223 7.41 2.37 12.62
CA GLY A 223 6.34 2.36 13.60
C GLY A 223 5.03 1.78 13.09
N ILE A 224 4.61 2.11 11.86
CA ILE A 224 3.40 1.56 11.25
C ILE A 224 3.54 0.06 11.01
N SER A 225 4.68 -0.38 10.47
CA SER A 225 4.96 -1.81 10.24
C SER A 225 4.91 -2.60 11.55
N ASP A 226 5.58 -2.10 12.61
CA ASP A 226 5.61 -2.78 13.91
C ASP A 226 4.23 -2.88 14.57
N GLN A 227 3.44 -1.81 14.54
CA GLN A 227 2.14 -1.78 15.23
C GLN A 227 1.02 -2.51 14.51
N LEU A 228 0.98 -2.44 13.18
CA LEU A 228 -0.08 -3.08 12.39
C LEU A 228 0.19 -4.54 12.08
N LYS A 229 1.44 -4.97 12.15
CA LYS A 229 1.86 -6.32 11.75
C LYS A 229 1.45 -6.67 10.30
N VAL A 230 1.45 -5.65 9.43
CA VAL A 230 1.16 -5.74 8.00
C VAL A 230 2.40 -5.31 7.21
N PRO A 231 2.79 -6.02 6.14
CA PRO A 231 3.98 -5.69 5.37
C PRO A 231 3.83 -4.34 4.66
N VAL A 232 4.88 -3.52 4.71
CA VAL A 232 5.06 -2.40 3.80
C VAL A 232 5.52 -2.96 2.46
N LYS A 233 4.77 -2.71 1.39
CA LYS A 233 5.06 -3.23 0.05
C LYS A 233 5.55 -2.16 -0.90
N TYR A 234 5.03 -0.94 -0.77
CA TYR A 234 5.36 0.17 -1.65
C TYR A 234 5.70 1.44 -0.85
N ILE A 235 6.64 2.23 -1.37
CA ILE A 235 7.00 3.55 -0.85
C ILE A 235 6.97 4.59 -1.96
N GLY A 236 6.36 5.74 -1.67
CA GLY A 236 6.30 6.90 -2.56
C GLY A 236 7.33 7.94 -2.13
N LEU A 237 8.26 8.25 -3.03
CA LEU A 237 9.42 9.10 -2.78
C LEU A 237 9.39 10.43 -3.56
N GLY A 238 8.26 10.75 -4.20
CA GLY A 238 8.09 11.97 -4.99
C GLY A 238 6.83 11.95 -5.86
N GLU A 239 6.72 12.91 -6.76
CA GLU A 239 5.52 13.13 -7.61
C GLU A 239 5.60 12.43 -8.98
N GLY A 240 6.79 12.08 -9.46
CA GLY A 240 7.01 11.43 -10.75
C GLY A 240 6.38 10.04 -10.84
N MET A 241 6.16 9.54 -12.07
CA MET A 241 5.59 8.21 -12.30
C MET A 241 6.50 7.10 -11.77
N GLU A 242 7.81 7.32 -11.79
CA GLU A 242 8.84 6.39 -11.31
C GLU A 242 9.07 6.46 -9.79
N ASP A 243 8.48 7.46 -9.10
CA ASP A 243 8.73 7.71 -7.67
C ASP A 243 7.92 6.81 -6.74
N LEU A 244 7.33 5.73 -7.25
CA LEU A 244 6.79 4.63 -6.45
C LEU A 244 7.73 3.43 -6.60
N GLN A 245 8.26 2.99 -5.48
CA GLN A 245 9.21 1.88 -5.44
C GLN A 245 8.68 0.72 -4.60
N LEU A 246 9.13 -0.48 -4.91
CA LEU A 246 8.99 -1.62 -4.02
C LEU A 246 9.78 -1.37 -2.73
N PHE A 247 9.20 -1.73 -1.61
CA PHE A 247 9.89 -1.59 -0.33
C PHE A 247 10.95 -2.67 -0.20
N ASN A 248 12.22 -2.24 -0.23
CA ASN A 248 13.36 -3.07 0.11
C ASN A 248 13.88 -2.65 1.50
N ARG A 249 13.78 -3.54 2.44
CA ARG A 249 14.12 -3.35 3.85
C ARG A 249 15.57 -2.90 4.05
N LYS A 250 16.51 -3.56 3.37
CA LYS A 250 17.94 -3.27 3.48
C LYS A 250 18.25 -1.87 2.96
N HIS A 251 17.80 -1.56 1.75
CA HIS A 251 18.00 -0.23 1.16
C HIS A 251 17.35 0.85 2.01
N PHE A 252 16.17 0.59 2.54
CA PHE A 252 15.48 1.54 3.41
C PHE A 252 16.26 1.82 4.69
N VAL A 253 16.72 0.78 5.41
CA VAL A 253 17.51 0.96 6.63
C VAL A 253 18.83 1.68 6.32
N ASP A 254 19.53 1.29 5.26
CA ASP A 254 20.77 1.97 4.86
C ASP A 254 20.55 3.46 4.58
N SER A 255 19.41 3.83 3.95
CA SER A 255 19.06 5.22 3.67
C SER A 255 18.81 6.08 4.91
N LEU A 256 18.47 5.48 6.06
CA LEU A 256 18.26 6.21 7.32
C LEU A 256 19.57 6.70 7.97
N PHE A 257 20.69 6.09 7.62
CA PHE A 257 21.99 6.33 8.26
C PHE A 257 23.03 6.92 7.30
N ASN A 258 22.70 7.07 6.02
CA ASN A 258 23.52 7.76 5.04
C ASN A 258 23.02 9.21 4.91
N GLU A 259 23.63 10.13 5.64
CA GLU A 259 23.59 11.58 5.38
C GLU A 259 24.66 11.97 4.37
#